data_9b514253e71320b7b6c6c8234bc76323
#
_entry.id   9b514253e71320b7b6c6c8234bc76323
#
_cell.length_a   1.000
_cell.length_b   1.000
_cell.length_c   1.000
_cell.angle_alpha   90.00
_cell.angle_beta   90.00
_cell.angle_gamma   90.00
#
_symmetry.space_group_name_H-M   'P 1'
#
loop_
_entity.id
_entity.type
_entity.pdbx_description
1 polymer ?
#
loop_
_entity_poly.entity_id
_entity_poly.type
_entity_poly.pdbx_seq_one_letter_code
_entity_poly.pdbx_strand_id
1 'polypeptide(L)'
;MEDDAPIRNLISTTLKTNDYRYQLASNGKEAILAVSTQNPDIVLLDLGLPDMDGVEVIRTIRSWSNLPIIVISARSEERDKIEALDAGADDYLTKPFSGEELLARIRTTQRRLSFMSSEMLTAGSVFENGKLRVDYASGCAYLDGQELHLTPIEFKLLCLLCRSVGKVLTHTFITQNVWGQSWDSNMASLRVFMVTLRKKLEPTPDSPQYIQTHIGVGYRMVRVE
;
A
#
# COMPACT_ATOMS: atom_id res chain seq x y z
N MET A 1 -12.96 -6.39 9.21
CA MET A 1 -12.81 -7.81 9.56
C MET A 1 -12.15 -7.87 10.92
N GLU A 2 -12.88 -8.28 11.92
CA GLU A 2 -12.44 -8.24 13.33
C GLU A 2 -13.32 -9.21 14.11
N ASP A 3 -12.75 -10.15 14.83
CA ASP A 3 -13.46 -11.15 15.62
C ASP A 3 -13.69 -10.68 17.06
N ASP A 4 -12.81 -9.85 17.61
CA ASP A 4 -12.96 -9.26 18.95
C ASP A 4 -14.12 -8.26 19.01
N ALA A 5 -15.15 -8.56 19.79
CA ALA A 5 -16.37 -7.75 19.85
C ALA A 5 -16.15 -6.31 20.37
N PRO A 6 -15.39 -6.05 21.43
CA PRO A 6 -15.01 -4.72 21.87
C PRO A 6 -14.33 -3.89 20.80
N ILE A 7 -13.33 -4.45 20.11
CA ILE A 7 -12.58 -3.76 19.06
C ILE A 7 -13.47 -3.51 17.84
N ARG A 8 -14.26 -4.50 17.43
CA ARG A 8 -15.25 -4.36 16.37
C ARG A 8 -16.26 -3.24 16.67
N ASN A 9 -16.72 -3.12 17.92
CA ASN A 9 -17.62 -2.06 18.34
C ASN A 9 -16.92 -0.68 18.31
N LEU A 10 -15.67 -0.60 18.74
CA LEU A 10 -14.89 0.65 18.65
C LEU A 10 -14.75 1.08 17.19
N ILE A 11 -14.33 0.18 16.30
CA ILE A 11 -14.19 0.47 14.87
C ILE A 11 -15.52 0.91 14.27
N SER A 12 -16.58 0.12 14.46
CA SER A 12 -17.88 0.42 13.86
C SER A 12 -18.49 1.73 14.38
N THR A 13 -18.35 2.02 15.67
CA THR A 13 -18.78 3.29 16.26
C THR A 13 -17.97 4.45 15.68
N THR A 14 -16.67 4.32 15.62
CA THR A 14 -15.77 5.34 15.05
C THR A 14 -16.11 5.63 13.59
N LEU A 15 -16.32 4.60 12.78
CA LEU A 15 -16.70 4.76 11.37
C LEU A 15 -18.07 5.42 11.22
N LYS A 16 -19.07 4.95 11.97
CA LYS A 16 -20.45 5.49 11.93
C LYS A 16 -20.50 6.96 12.34
N THR A 17 -19.78 7.33 13.40
CA THR A 17 -19.76 8.74 13.91
C THR A 17 -19.08 9.69 12.91
N ASN A 18 -18.27 9.18 11.99
CA ASN A 18 -17.57 9.96 10.96
C ASN A 18 -18.13 9.74 9.55
N ASP A 19 -19.39 9.32 9.44
CA ASP A 19 -20.14 9.17 8.18
C ASP A 19 -19.56 8.17 7.18
N TYR A 20 -18.73 7.21 7.65
CA TYR A 20 -18.27 6.11 6.82
C TYR A 20 -19.32 5.01 6.73
N ARG A 21 -19.63 4.58 5.51
CA ARG A 21 -20.36 3.33 5.30
C ARG A 21 -19.40 2.15 5.55
N TYR A 22 -19.85 1.13 6.24
CA TYR A 22 -19.03 -0.04 6.54
C TYR A 22 -19.83 -1.34 6.47
N GLN A 23 -19.14 -2.41 6.20
CA GLN A 23 -19.62 -3.77 6.31
C GLN A 23 -18.74 -4.56 7.25
N LEU A 24 -19.35 -5.43 8.04
CA LEU A 24 -18.64 -6.32 8.95
C LEU A 24 -18.49 -7.69 8.30
N ALA A 25 -17.31 -8.30 8.53
CA ALA A 25 -17.05 -9.70 8.29
C ALA A 25 -16.37 -10.28 9.53
N SER A 26 -16.80 -11.47 9.96
CA SER A 26 -16.35 -12.12 11.18
C SER A 26 -15.26 -13.15 10.97
N ASN A 27 -14.95 -13.47 9.72
CA ASN A 27 -13.94 -14.47 9.34
C ASN A 27 -13.37 -14.15 7.95
N GLY A 28 -12.27 -14.82 7.58
CA GLY A 28 -11.55 -14.55 6.34
C GLY A 28 -12.35 -14.88 5.08
N LYS A 29 -13.10 -15.98 5.07
CA LYS A 29 -13.94 -16.38 3.92
C LYS A 29 -15.03 -15.35 3.64
N GLU A 30 -15.74 -14.92 4.68
CA GLU A 30 -16.75 -13.87 4.60
C GLU A 30 -16.15 -12.55 4.11
N ALA A 31 -14.95 -12.27 4.55
CA ALA A 31 -14.18 -11.12 4.18
C ALA A 31 -13.85 -11.08 2.67
N ILE A 32 -13.29 -12.17 2.14
CA ILE A 32 -12.96 -12.30 0.73
C ILE A 32 -14.22 -12.19 -0.13
N LEU A 33 -15.32 -12.84 0.30
CA LEU A 33 -16.61 -12.74 -0.39
C LEU A 33 -17.14 -11.30 -0.37
N ALA A 34 -17.09 -10.59 0.76
CA ALA A 34 -17.55 -9.21 0.87
C ALA A 34 -16.74 -8.29 -0.06
N VAL A 35 -15.42 -8.45 -0.13
CA VAL A 35 -14.59 -7.67 -1.05
C VAL A 35 -14.96 -7.92 -2.51
N SER A 36 -15.20 -9.17 -2.90
CA SER A 36 -15.51 -9.52 -4.30
C SER A 36 -16.91 -9.09 -4.74
N THR A 37 -17.87 -8.97 -3.80
CA THR A 37 -19.27 -8.68 -4.14
C THR A 37 -19.66 -7.22 -3.92
N GLN A 38 -19.00 -6.50 -3.03
CA GLN A 38 -19.42 -5.16 -2.60
C GLN A 38 -18.45 -4.04 -2.98
N ASN A 39 -17.28 -4.38 -3.52
CA ASN A 39 -16.25 -3.43 -3.96
C ASN A 39 -16.01 -2.29 -2.93
N PRO A 40 -15.57 -2.58 -1.70
CA PRO A 40 -15.27 -1.55 -0.72
C PRO A 40 -14.08 -0.70 -1.17
N ASP A 41 -14.03 0.56 -0.73
CA ASP A 41 -12.91 1.46 -1.03
C ASP A 41 -11.63 1.12 -0.21
N ILE A 42 -11.81 0.56 0.99
CA ILE A 42 -10.72 0.20 1.92
C ILE A 42 -11.13 -1.04 2.71
N VAL A 43 -10.19 -1.93 2.94
CA VAL A 43 -10.32 -3.06 3.87
C VAL A 43 -9.56 -2.76 5.16
N LEU A 44 -10.24 -2.93 6.30
CA LEU A 44 -9.63 -3.02 7.62
C LEU A 44 -9.56 -4.50 8.00
N LEU A 45 -8.38 -5.05 8.22
CA LEU A 45 -8.16 -6.50 8.37
C LEU A 45 -7.41 -6.83 9.65
N ASP A 46 -7.99 -7.65 10.52
CA ASP A 46 -7.22 -8.34 11.55
C ASP A 46 -6.48 -9.56 10.97
N LEU A 47 -5.29 -9.83 11.50
CA LEU A 47 -4.54 -11.03 11.15
C LEU A 47 -5.00 -12.26 11.93
N GLY A 48 -5.55 -12.07 13.13
CA GLY A 48 -6.00 -13.14 14.03
C GLY A 48 -7.43 -13.62 13.75
N LEU A 49 -7.78 -13.94 12.51
CA LEU A 49 -9.12 -14.43 12.18
C LEU A 49 -9.30 -15.90 12.58
N PRO A 50 -10.54 -16.33 12.90
CA PRO A 50 -10.78 -17.67 13.46
C PRO A 50 -10.63 -18.82 12.46
N ASP A 51 -10.72 -18.56 11.17
CA ASP A 51 -10.77 -19.58 10.11
C ASP A 51 -9.49 -19.64 9.26
N MET A 52 -8.73 -18.55 9.16
CA MET A 52 -7.46 -18.48 8.41
C MET A 52 -6.60 -17.31 8.88
N ASP A 53 -5.30 -17.35 8.60
CA ASP A 53 -4.42 -16.21 8.87
C ASP A 53 -4.76 -15.02 7.93
N GLY A 54 -4.83 -13.81 8.49
CA GLY A 54 -5.11 -12.61 7.72
C GLY A 54 -4.09 -12.35 6.60
N VAL A 55 -2.86 -12.85 6.73
CA VAL A 55 -1.86 -12.78 5.65
C VAL A 55 -2.30 -13.57 4.41
N GLU A 56 -2.98 -14.70 4.60
CA GLU A 56 -3.56 -15.46 3.48
C GLU A 56 -4.73 -14.72 2.84
N VAL A 57 -5.53 -14.01 3.64
CA VAL A 57 -6.59 -13.12 3.12
C VAL A 57 -5.98 -12.03 2.25
N ILE A 58 -4.89 -11.38 2.69
CA ILE A 58 -4.18 -10.37 1.92
C ILE A 58 -3.73 -10.95 0.57
N ARG A 59 -3.01 -12.07 0.58
CA ARG A 59 -2.52 -12.72 -0.65
C ARG A 59 -3.66 -13.09 -1.60
N THR A 60 -4.76 -13.60 -1.06
CA THR A 60 -5.95 -13.95 -1.86
C THR A 60 -6.55 -12.73 -2.52
N ILE A 61 -6.78 -11.65 -1.79
CA ILE A 61 -7.32 -10.39 -2.36
C ILE A 61 -6.35 -9.83 -3.40
N ARG A 62 -5.04 -9.85 -3.14
CA ARG A 62 -4.01 -9.33 -4.06
C ARG A 62 -3.88 -10.12 -5.35
N SER A 63 -4.36 -11.34 -5.42
CA SER A 63 -4.37 -12.11 -6.67
C SER A 63 -5.32 -11.53 -7.74
N TRP A 64 -6.27 -10.66 -7.35
CA TRP A 64 -7.28 -10.09 -8.26
C TRP A 64 -7.65 -8.63 -7.97
N SER A 65 -7.17 -8.02 -6.88
CA SER A 65 -7.53 -6.65 -6.50
C SER A 65 -6.38 -5.89 -5.85
N ASN A 66 -6.23 -4.62 -6.24
CA ASN A 66 -5.28 -3.67 -5.66
C ASN A 66 -5.94 -2.72 -4.64
N LEU A 67 -7.15 -3.02 -4.15
CA LEU A 67 -7.83 -2.16 -3.18
C LEU A 67 -6.98 -2.01 -1.91
N PRO A 68 -6.98 -0.84 -1.24
CA PRO A 68 -6.18 -0.62 -0.05
C PRO A 68 -6.58 -1.53 1.11
N ILE A 69 -5.57 -2.15 1.76
CA ILE A 69 -5.72 -2.99 2.94
C ILE A 69 -4.93 -2.38 4.09
N ILE A 70 -5.62 -2.00 5.16
CA ILE A 70 -5.03 -1.57 6.43
C ILE A 70 -5.14 -2.74 7.41
N VAL A 71 -4.01 -3.27 7.84
CA VAL A 71 -3.97 -4.32 8.86
C VAL A 71 -4.16 -3.70 10.24
N ILE A 72 -4.98 -4.33 11.09
CA ILE A 72 -5.21 -3.96 12.49
C ILE A 72 -4.94 -5.20 13.32
N SER A 73 -3.83 -5.28 14.07
CA SER A 73 -3.46 -6.51 14.74
C SER A 73 -2.79 -6.29 16.10
N ALA A 74 -2.96 -7.26 17.00
CA ALA A 74 -2.23 -7.33 18.26
C ALA A 74 -0.79 -7.84 18.08
N ARG A 75 -0.46 -8.42 16.92
CA ARG A 75 0.91 -8.82 16.60
C ARG A 75 1.75 -7.56 16.44
N SER A 76 2.69 -7.35 17.36
CA SER A 76 3.49 -6.12 17.44
C SER A 76 4.95 -6.30 17.01
N GLU A 77 5.36 -7.54 16.74
CA GLU A 77 6.73 -7.83 16.31
C GLU A 77 6.98 -7.25 14.92
N GLU A 78 8.18 -6.73 14.72
CA GLU A 78 8.59 -6.15 13.43
C GLU A 78 8.48 -7.17 12.29
N ARG A 79 8.71 -8.45 12.60
CA ARG A 79 8.58 -9.57 11.66
C ARG A 79 7.17 -9.75 11.13
N ASP A 80 6.16 -9.74 12.00
CA ASP A 80 4.75 -9.89 11.60
C ASP A 80 4.30 -8.72 10.70
N LYS A 81 4.76 -7.52 11.04
CA LYS A 81 4.48 -6.32 10.26
C LYS A 81 5.11 -6.40 8.87
N ILE A 82 6.38 -6.83 8.79
CA ILE A 82 7.09 -7.02 7.52
C ILE A 82 6.36 -8.06 6.67
N GLU A 83 5.95 -9.19 7.25
CA GLU A 83 5.23 -10.25 6.53
C GLU A 83 3.91 -9.74 5.95
N ALA A 84 3.11 -9.01 6.71
CA ALA A 84 1.85 -8.45 6.23
C ALA A 84 2.05 -7.43 5.08
N LEU A 85 3.07 -6.57 5.20
CA LEU A 85 3.40 -5.59 4.17
C LEU A 85 3.98 -6.25 2.91
N ASP A 86 4.83 -7.26 3.06
CA ASP A 86 5.38 -8.05 1.93
C ASP A 86 4.29 -8.86 1.23
N ALA A 87 3.27 -9.31 1.96
CA ALA A 87 2.07 -9.92 1.39
C ALA A 87 1.18 -8.92 0.62
N GLY A 88 1.39 -7.62 0.79
CA GLY A 88 0.69 -6.57 0.05
C GLY A 88 -0.23 -5.69 0.88
N ALA A 89 -0.18 -5.70 2.21
CA ALA A 89 -0.87 -4.69 3.02
C ALA A 89 -0.31 -3.29 2.74
N ASP A 90 -1.17 -2.28 2.75
CA ASP A 90 -0.79 -0.88 2.49
C ASP A 90 -0.41 -0.14 3.77
N ASP A 91 -0.94 -0.54 4.90
CA ASP A 91 -0.66 0.05 6.20
C ASP A 91 -0.86 -0.98 7.32
N TYR A 92 -0.29 -0.68 8.50
CA TYR A 92 -0.36 -1.54 9.67
C TYR A 92 -0.63 -0.72 10.93
N LEU A 93 -1.69 -1.05 11.66
CA LEU A 93 -2.09 -0.44 12.92
C LEU A 93 -2.01 -1.49 14.05
N THR A 94 -1.18 -1.21 15.05
CA THR A 94 -0.99 -2.13 16.18
C THR A 94 -2.04 -1.88 17.26
N LYS A 95 -2.65 -2.92 17.79
CA LYS A 95 -3.54 -2.87 18.97
C LYS A 95 -2.69 -2.72 20.25
N PRO A 96 -3.09 -1.89 21.24
CA PRO A 96 -4.29 -1.04 21.25
C PRO A 96 -4.09 0.25 20.46
N PHE A 97 -5.16 0.76 19.84
CA PHE A 97 -5.17 2.01 19.07
C PHE A 97 -6.37 2.88 19.46
N SER A 98 -6.31 4.17 19.13
CA SER A 98 -7.43 5.10 19.30
C SER A 98 -8.29 5.21 18.03
N GLY A 99 -9.55 5.60 18.18
CA GLY A 99 -10.40 5.89 17.02
C GLY A 99 -9.83 7.01 16.14
N GLU A 100 -9.15 7.99 16.73
CA GLU A 100 -8.50 9.08 15.99
C GLU A 100 -7.32 8.57 15.15
N GLU A 101 -6.53 7.63 15.66
CA GLU A 101 -5.44 7.02 14.92
C GLU A 101 -5.97 6.20 13.73
N LEU A 102 -7.01 5.39 13.94
CA LEU A 102 -7.68 4.67 12.88
C LEU A 102 -8.16 5.62 11.77
N LEU A 103 -8.85 6.70 12.14
CA LEU A 103 -9.35 7.70 11.19
C LEU A 103 -8.21 8.40 10.45
N ALA A 104 -7.09 8.70 11.12
CA ALA A 104 -5.93 9.27 10.46
C ALA A 104 -5.35 8.35 9.38
N ARG A 105 -5.31 7.03 9.63
CA ARG A 105 -4.89 6.02 8.65
C ARG A 105 -5.86 5.95 7.46
N ILE A 106 -7.15 5.90 7.73
CA ILE A 106 -8.19 5.89 6.68
C ILE A 106 -8.09 7.15 5.81
N ARG A 107 -8.06 8.34 6.41
CA ARG A 107 -7.93 9.61 5.67
C ARG A 107 -6.64 9.68 4.84
N THR A 108 -5.53 9.17 5.38
CA THR A 108 -4.27 9.10 4.65
C THR A 108 -4.39 8.19 3.43
N THR A 109 -5.03 7.04 3.58
CA THR A 109 -5.28 6.10 2.49
C THR A 109 -6.22 6.69 1.42
N GLN A 110 -7.33 7.33 1.83
CA GLN A 110 -8.25 8.02 0.91
C GLN A 110 -7.58 9.16 0.15
N ARG A 111 -6.77 9.99 0.84
CA ARG A 111 -6.01 11.05 0.19
C ARG A 111 -5.04 10.51 -0.85
N ARG A 112 -4.45 9.32 -0.62
CA ARG A 112 -3.59 8.65 -1.61
C ARG A 112 -4.38 8.30 -2.87
N LEU A 113 -5.58 7.76 -2.73
CA LEU A 113 -6.47 7.42 -3.85
C LEU A 113 -6.89 8.67 -4.63
N SER A 114 -7.28 9.75 -3.93
CA SER A 114 -7.67 11.02 -4.57
C SER A 114 -6.49 11.77 -5.20
N PHE A 115 -5.29 11.67 -4.63
CA PHE A 115 -4.08 12.26 -5.20
C PHE A 115 -3.69 11.57 -6.52
N MET A 116 -3.87 10.25 -6.59
CA MET A 116 -3.72 9.50 -7.85
C MET A 116 -4.67 10.03 -8.93
N SER A 117 -5.88 10.46 -8.56
CA SER A 117 -6.87 10.99 -9.51
C SER A 117 -6.64 12.45 -9.92
N SER A 118 -6.14 13.31 -9.05
CA SER A 118 -6.07 14.77 -9.30
C SER A 118 -4.73 15.26 -9.85
N GLU A 119 -3.59 14.70 -9.45
CA GLU A 119 -2.28 15.07 -10.01
C GLU A 119 -1.99 14.40 -11.37
N MET A 120 -2.76 13.37 -11.74
CA MET A 120 -2.68 12.72 -13.04
C MET A 120 -3.06 13.65 -14.22
N LEU A 121 -3.78 14.75 -13.95
CA LEU A 121 -4.28 15.65 -14.99
C LEU A 121 -3.27 16.71 -15.44
N THR A 122 -2.13 16.90 -14.77
CA THR A 122 -1.20 18.02 -15.03
C THR A 122 0.20 17.63 -15.52
N ALA A 123 0.61 16.37 -15.39
CA ALA A 123 1.84 15.87 -16.01
C ALA A 123 1.48 15.06 -17.26
N GLY A 124 2.30 15.09 -18.31
CA GLY A 124 2.08 14.28 -19.52
C GLY A 124 1.61 12.88 -19.14
N SER A 125 0.60 12.37 -19.81
CA SER A 125 -0.16 11.19 -19.37
C SER A 125 0.66 9.91 -19.20
N VAL A 126 1.85 9.85 -19.81
CA VAL A 126 2.70 8.65 -19.85
C VAL A 126 4.16 9.02 -19.57
N PHE A 127 4.81 8.22 -18.75
CA PHE A 127 6.25 8.25 -18.52
C PHE A 127 6.89 6.97 -19.10
N GLU A 128 8.03 7.14 -19.77
CA GLU A 128 8.79 6.02 -20.32
C GLU A 128 10.27 6.09 -19.91
N ASN A 129 10.82 4.93 -19.57
CA ASN A 129 12.20 4.77 -19.15
C ASN A 129 12.68 3.35 -19.50
N GLY A 130 13.39 3.20 -20.63
CA GLY A 130 13.68 1.89 -21.20
C GLY A 130 12.41 1.09 -21.48
N LYS A 131 12.28 -0.09 -20.91
CA LYS A 131 11.10 -0.95 -21.03
C LYS A 131 9.96 -0.62 -20.04
N LEU A 132 10.23 0.26 -19.08
CA LEU A 132 9.23 0.70 -18.11
C LEU A 132 8.35 1.80 -18.71
N ARG A 133 7.04 1.58 -18.70
CA ARG A 133 6.03 2.58 -19.06
C ARG A 133 5.06 2.75 -17.90
N VAL A 134 4.83 3.99 -17.48
CA VAL A 134 3.87 4.34 -16.43
C VAL A 134 2.82 5.24 -17.03
N ASP A 135 1.60 4.79 -17.05
CA ASP A 135 0.43 5.57 -17.47
C ASP A 135 -0.24 6.14 -16.21
N TYR A 136 -0.02 7.42 -15.99
CA TYR A 136 -0.57 8.11 -14.82
C TYR A 136 -2.09 8.24 -14.89
N ALA A 137 -2.66 8.35 -16.08
CA ALA A 137 -4.10 8.56 -16.26
C ALA A 137 -4.91 7.29 -15.96
N SER A 138 -4.40 6.12 -16.38
CA SER A 138 -5.04 4.84 -16.08
C SER A 138 -4.66 4.27 -14.71
N GLY A 139 -3.59 4.81 -14.05
CA GLY A 139 -3.05 4.25 -12.82
C GLY A 139 -2.33 2.92 -13.02
N CYS A 140 -1.87 2.63 -14.23
CA CYS A 140 -1.23 1.38 -14.60
C CYS A 140 0.27 1.58 -14.92
N ALA A 141 1.05 0.56 -14.67
CA ALA A 141 2.45 0.50 -15.08
C ALA A 141 2.72 -0.80 -15.86
N TYR A 142 3.64 -0.72 -16.81
CA TYR A 142 3.97 -1.82 -17.71
C TYR A 142 5.49 -1.99 -17.77
N LEU A 143 5.95 -3.22 -17.81
CA LEU A 143 7.34 -3.56 -18.06
C LEU A 143 7.39 -4.50 -19.28
N ASP A 144 8.14 -4.10 -20.30
CA ASP A 144 8.24 -4.85 -21.58
C ASP A 144 6.86 -5.15 -22.19
N GLY A 145 5.91 -4.21 -22.07
CA GLY A 145 4.53 -4.32 -22.54
C GLY A 145 3.60 -5.14 -21.65
N GLN A 146 4.08 -5.78 -20.59
CA GLN A 146 3.27 -6.52 -19.64
C GLN A 146 2.87 -5.64 -18.45
N GLU A 147 1.60 -5.67 -18.06
CA GLU A 147 1.10 -4.91 -16.93
C GLU A 147 1.70 -5.42 -15.60
N LEU A 148 2.19 -4.47 -14.81
CA LEU A 148 2.68 -4.74 -13.47
C LEU A 148 1.55 -4.63 -12.46
N HIS A 149 1.26 -5.70 -11.75
CA HIS A 149 0.32 -5.67 -10.64
C HIS A 149 0.96 -4.99 -9.41
N LEU A 150 0.75 -3.66 -9.30
CA LEU A 150 1.25 -2.85 -8.21
C LEU A 150 0.16 -2.54 -7.20
N THR A 151 0.48 -2.64 -5.92
CA THR A 151 -0.41 -2.10 -4.87
C THR A 151 -0.46 -0.57 -4.96
N PRO A 152 -1.47 0.10 -4.38
CA PRO A 152 -1.56 1.56 -4.37
C PRO A 152 -0.28 2.26 -3.88
N ILE A 153 0.38 1.70 -2.87
CA ILE A 153 1.64 2.24 -2.33
C ILE A 153 2.80 2.04 -3.30
N GLU A 154 2.94 0.86 -3.88
CA GLU A 154 3.99 0.59 -4.86
C GLU A 154 3.85 1.50 -6.08
N PHE A 155 2.62 1.67 -6.58
CA PHE A 155 2.36 2.58 -7.70
C PHE A 155 2.70 4.03 -7.34
N LYS A 156 2.33 4.49 -6.14
CA LYS A 156 2.67 5.83 -5.67
C LYS A 156 4.17 6.04 -5.51
N LEU A 157 4.89 5.05 -4.96
CA LEU A 157 6.36 5.05 -4.89
C LEU A 157 6.97 5.14 -6.27
N LEU A 158 6.50 4.33 -7.21
CA LEU A 158 6.97 4.35 -8.59
C LEU A 158 6.76 5.72 -9.24
N CYS A 159 5.55 6.29 -9.12
CA CYS A 159 5.26 7.63 -9.65
C CYS A 159 6.16 8.71 -9.06
N LEU A 160 6.41 8.68 -7.74
CA LEU A 160 7.29 9.64 -7.07
C LEU A 160 8.73 9.55 -7.61
N LEU A 161 9.24 8.34 -7.79
CA LEU A 161 10.56 8.08 -8.36
C LEU A 161 10.65 8.51 -9.83
N CYS A 162 9.64 8.20 -10.64
CA CYS A 162 9.57 8.55 -12.05
C CYS A 162 9.56 10.07 -12.28
N ARG A 163 8.85 10.83 -11.44
CA ARG A 163 8.84 12.31 -11.49
C ARG A 163 10.18 12.94 -11.12
N SER A 164 11.03 12.18 -10.46
CA SER A 164 12.32 12.64 -9.92
C SER A 164 13.51 11.88 -10.50
N VAL A 165 13.43 11.42 -11.75
CA VAL A 165 14.51 10.68 -12.41
C VAL A 165 15.83 11.42 -12.27
N GLY A 166 16.89 10.68 -11.93
CA GLY A 166 18.24 11.19 -11.74
C GLY A 166 18.49 11.88 -10.39
N LYS A 167 17.43 12.22 -9.63
CA LYS A 167 17.56 12.84 -8.30
C LYS A 167 17.49 11.80 -7.20
N VAL A 168 18.32 11.98 -6.16
CA VAL A 168 18.24 11.16 -4.94
C VAL A 168 17.11 11.71 -4.07
N LEU A 169 16.11 10.89 -3.83
CA LEU A 169 15.04 11.19 -2.88
C LEU A 169 15.41 10.64 -1.51
N THR A 170 15.42 11.49 -0.48
CA THR A 170 15.73 11.07 0.88
C THR A 170 14.62 10.18 1.45
N HIS A 171 14.96 9.33 2.41
CA HIS A 171 13.97 8.51 3.11
C HIS A 171 12.82 9.34 3.66
N THR A 172 13.14 10.45 4.34
CA THR A 172 12.15 11.37 4.91
C THR A 172 11.24 11.96 3.84
N PHE A 173 11.81 12.41 2.71
CA PHE A 173 11.03 12.95 1.60
C PHE A 173 10.07 11.90 1.04
N ILE A 174 10.54 10.67 0.83
CA ILE A 174 9.71 9.57 0.31
C ILE A 174 8.59 9.26 1.30
N THR A 175 8.92 9.07 2.59
CA THR A 175 7.91 8.72 3.60
C THR A 175 6.86 9.81 3.76
N GLN A 176 7.24 11.07 3.78
CA GLN A 176 6.30 12.20 3.84
C GLN A 176 5.37 12.25 2.62
N ASN A 177 5.89 12.05 1.42
CA ASN A 177 5.09 12.11 0.19
C ASN A 177 4.21 10.87 0.01
N VAL A 178 4.67 9.70 0.42
CA VAL A 178 3.92 8.45 0.25
C VAL A 178 2.91 8.26 1.38
N TRP A 179 3.30 8.47 2.64
CA TRP A 179 2.45 8.20 3.82
C TRP A 179 1.96 9.44 4.57
N GLY A 180 2.55 10.62 4.34
CA GLY A 180 2.21 11.86 5.04
C GLY A 180 2.92 12.00 6.39
N GLN A 181 2.60 13.08 7.14
CA GLN A 181 3.32 13.44 8.38
C GLN A 181 3.14 12.48 9.56
N SER A 182 2.17 11.59 9.53
CA SER A 182 1.88 10.66 10.63
C SER A 182 2.75 9.40 10.66
N TRP A 183 3.77 9.30 9.82
CA TRP A 183 4.58 8.10 9.68
C TRP A 183 6.03 8.28 10.17
N ASP A 184 6.20 8.86 11.35
CA ASP A 184 7.54 9.13 11.90
C ASP A 184 8.34 7.88 12.35
N SER A 185 7.81 6.67 12.23
CA SER A 185 8.46 5.48 12.80
C SER A 185 8.80 4.34 11.85
N ASN A 186 8.62 4.45 10.52
CA ASN A 186 8.71 3.24 9.69
C ASN A 186 9.65 3.27 8.47
N MET A 187 10.92 3.45 8.73
CA MET A 187 12.00 3.11 7.79
C MET A 187 11.95 1.64 7.35
N ALA A 188 11.49 0.73 8.24
CA ALA A 188 11.32 -0.67 7.93
C ALA A 188 10.28 -0.87 6.80
N SER A 189 9.13 -0.22 6.90
CA SER A 189 8.07 -0.32 5.88
C SER A 189 8.53 0.18 4.51
N LEU A 190 9.23 1.32 4.44
CA LEU A 190 9.78 1.82 3.17
C LEU A 190 10.74 0.80 2.54
N ARG A 191 11.59 0.15 3.34
CA ARG A 191 12.52 -0.87 2.82
C ARG A 191 11.77 -2.06 2.23
N VAL A 192 10.71 -2.53 2.89
CA VAL A 192 9.88 -3.63 2.39
C VAL A 192 9.27 -3.26 1.03
N PHE A 193 8.60 -2.12 0.95
CA PHE A 193 7.99 -1.67 -0.32
C PHE A 193 9.02 -1.43 -1.43
N MET A 194 10.21 -0.96 -1.10
CA MET A 194 11.29 -0.82 -2.10
C MET A 194 11.81 -2.17 -2.58
N VAL A 195 11.85 -3.19 -1.73
CA VAL A 195 12.23 -4.56 -2.11
C VAL A 195 11.16 -5.17 -3.01
N THR A 196 9.87 -5.07 -2.64
CA THR A 196 8.77 -5.62 -3.44
C THR A 196 8.65 -4.93 -4.79
N LEU A 197 8.77 -3.60 -4.84
CA LEU A 197 8.76 -2.83 -6.08
C LEU A 197 9.92 -3.23 -7.01
N ARG A 198 11.14 -3.39 -6.46
CA ARG A 198 12.28 -3.89 -7.24
C ARG A 198 12.05 -5.27 -7.83
N LYS A 199 11.54 -6.21 -7.06
CA LYS A 199 11.24 -7.57 -7.57
C LYS A 199 10.31 -7.53 -8.80
N LYS A 200 9.44 -6.52 -8.88
CA LYS A 200 8.52 -6.34 -10.02
C LYS A 200 9.17 -5.59 -11.19
N LEU A 201 10.03 -4.62 -10.93
CA LEU A 201 10.72 -3.84 -11.97
C LEU A 201 11.99 -4.51 -12.48
N GLU A 202 12.66 -5.28 -11.63
CA GLU A 202 13.97 -5.91 -11.85
C GLU A 202 13.84 -7.41 -11.59
N PRO A 203 13.05 -8.16 -12.39
CA PRO A 203 12.68 -9.55 -12.09
C PRO A 203 13.85 -10.53 -12.23
N THR A 204 14.90 -10.15 -12.95
CA THR A 204 16.11 -10.99 -13.14
C THR A 204 17.38 -10.20 -12.79
N PRO A 205 18.48 -10.89 -12.43
CA PRO A 205 19.77 -10.24 -12.17
C PRO A 205 20.30 -9.41 -13.35
N ASP A 206 19.93 -9.78 -14.57
CA ASP A 206 20.33 -9.10 -15.80
C ASP A 206 19.38 -7.96 -16.20
N SER A 207 18.32 -7.75 -15.44
CA SER A 207 17.39 -6.65 -15.70
C SER A 207 18.06 -5.30 -15.46
N PRO A 208 17.71 -4.26 -16.24
CA PRO A 208 18.20 -2.92 -15.98
C PRO A 208 17.88 -2.49 -14.55
N GLN A 209 18.85 -1.91 -13.87
CA GLN A 209 18.63 -1.36 -12.53
C GLN A 209 17.89 -0.02 -12.63
N TYR A 210 16.57 -0.04 -12.40
CA TYR A 210 15.75 1.19 -12.36
C TYR A 210 15.92 1.97 -11.08
N ILE A 211 16.12 1.28 -9.93
CA ILE A 211 16.16 1.90 -8.62
C ILE A 211 17.52 1.67 -7.96
N GLN A 212 18.28 2.73 -7.80
CA GLN A 212 19.55 2.73 -7.08
C GLN A 212 19.38 3.13 -5.63
N THR A 213 20.01 2.39 -4.70
CA THR A 213 20.08 2.74 -3.28
C THR A 213 21.27 3.64 -3.00
N HIS A 214 21.04 4.77 -2.34
CA HIS A 214 22.07 5.58 -1.71
C HIS A 214 22.05 5.31 -0.21
N ILE A 215 23.01 4.50 0.24
CA ILE A 215 23.07 4.02 1.64
C ILE A 215 23.03 5.19 2.63
N GLY A 216 22.14 5.11 3.61
CA GLY A 216 21.95 6.16 4.64
C GLY A 216 21.21 7.41 4.14
N VAL A 217 20.94 7.56 2.85
CA VAL A 217 20.32 8.76 2.25
C VAL A 217 18.93 8.46 1.70
N GLY A 218 18.80 7.53 0.76
CA GLY A 218 17.54 7.26 0.09
C GLY A 218 17.67 6.48 -1.21
N TYR A 219 16.80 6.78 -2.16
CA TYR A 219 16.67 6.05 -3.41
C TYR A 219 16.62 7.00 -4.62
N ARG A 220 17.08 6.52 -5.77
CA ARG A 220 17.08 7.27 -7.03
C ARG A 220 16.56 6.41 -8.17
N MET A 221 15.66 6.93 -8.99
CA MET A 221 15.32 6.35 -10.29
C MET A 221 16.46 6.67 -11.27
N VAL A 222 17.02 5.64 -11.90
CA VAL A 222 18.05 5.76 -12.93
C VAL A 222 17.40 5.84 -14.30
N ARG A 223 17.94 6.68 -15.18
CA ARG A 223 17.54 6.69 -16.60
C ARG A 223 18.13 5.46 -17.28
N VAL A 224 17.29 4.67 -17.93
CA VAL A 224 17.66 3.52 -18.74
C VAL A 224 17.36 3.87 -20.19
N GLU A 225 18.29 3.59 -21.07
CA GLU A 225 18.14 3.81 -22.54
C GLU A 225 17.37 2.68 -23.20
#